data_fc2cd2289c29e53af413356f47251fd1
#
_entry.id   fc2cd2289c29e53af413356f47251fd1
#
_cell.length_a   1.000
_cell.length_b   1.000
_cell.length_c   1.000
_cell.angle_alpha   90.00
_cell.angle_beta   90.00
_cell.angle_gamma   90.00
#
_symmetry.space_group_name_H-M   'P 1'
#
loop_
_entity.id
_entity.type
_entity.pdbx_description
1 polymer ?
#
loop_
_entity_poly.entity_id
_entity_poly.type
_entity_poly.pdbx_seq_one_letter_code
_entity_poly.pdbx_strand_id
1 'polypeptide(L)'
;LGSLLNDVPALIDLLNLPEYTYPVLGLAIGKPDQDPDVKPRMPRTMQFFENEYPESDESVLSGLAEFDEKVHRYYDLRNTDRPVDAFSDQIASNAVDEGVNGKTVAPNAKRQGFRLDR
;
A
#
# COMPACT_ATOMS: atom_id res chain seq x y z
N LEU A 1 4.76 5.48 -5.27
CA LEU A 1 5.33 4.18 -5.59
C LEU A 1 5.98 3.58 -4.35
N GLY A 2 5.36 2.54 -3.78
CA GLY A 2 5.91 1.77 -2.67
C GLY A 2 6.90 0.68 -3.10
N SER A 3 6.91 0.34 -4.40
CA SER A 3 7.78 -0.71 -4.95
C SER A 3 9.29 -0.48 -4.75
N LEU A 4 9.69 0.76 -4.48
CA LEU A 4 11.07 1.07 -4.10
C LEU A 4 11.52 0.38 -2.79
N LEU A 5 10.56 -0.02 -1.95
CA LEU A 5 10.84 -0.74 -0.71
C LEU A 5 11.16 -2.23 -0.95
N ASN A 6 11.01 -2.73 -2.18
CA ASN A 6 11.35 -4.12 -2.52
C ASN A 6 12.87 -4.38 -2.46
N ASP A 7 13.68 -3.36 -2.76
CA ASP A 7 15.13 -3.45 -2.65
C ASP A 7 15.71 -2.09 -2.25
N VAL A 8 15.58 -1.77 -0.97
CA VAL A 8 16.11 -0.52 -0.39
C VAL A 8 17.64 -0.44 -0.47
N PRO A 9 18.40 -1.51 -0.21
CA PRO A 9 19.84 -1.48 -0.37
C PRO A 9 20.30 -1.05 -1.77
N ALA A 10 19.74 -1.65 -2.81
CA ALA A 10 20.08 -1.28 -4.20
C ALA A 10 19.73 0.19 -4.50
N LEU A 11 18.64 0.70 -3.94
CA LEU A 11 18.25 2.10 -4.12
C LEU A 11 19.19 3.07 -3.39
N ILE A 12 19.64 2.71 -2.18
CA ILE A 12 20.63 3.48 -1.45
C ILE A 12 21.94 3.59 -2.23
N ASP A 13 22.40 2.46 -2.76
CA ASP A 13 23.64 2.41 -3.53
C ASP A 13 23.49 3.18 -4.87
N LEU A 14 22.38 3.00 -5.58
CA LEU A 14 22.10 3.68 -6.85
C LEU A 14 22.06 5.21 -6.72
N LEU A 15 21.44 5.70 -5.64
CA LEU A 15 21.29 7.14 -5.38
C LEU A 15 22.41 7.72 -4.53
N ASN A 16 23.35 6.88 -4.08
CA ASN A 16 24.45 7.25 -3.18
C ASN A 16 23.94 8.02 -1.94
N LEU A 17 22.91 7.47 -1.29
CA LEU A 17 22.26 8.13 -0.15
C LEU A 17 23.19 8.18 1.04
N PRO A 18 23.33 9.35 1.70
CA PRO A 18 24.17 9.49 2.88
C PRO A 18 23.56 8.79 4.10
N GLU A 19 24.35 8.62 5.16
CA GLU A 19 23.87 8.16 6.46
C GLU A 19 22.67 8.98 6.95
N TYR A 20 21.81 8.35 7.71
CA TYR A 20 20.56 8.92 8.25
C TYR A 20 19.55 9.36 7.18
N THR A 21 19.70 8.86 5.96
CA THR A 21 18.74 9.07 4.88
C THR A 21 18.12 7.73 4.48
N TYR A 22 16.80 7.69 4.42
CA TYR A 22 16.06 6.47 4.09
C TYR A 22 14.98 6.75 3.02
N PRO A 23 14.92 5.98 1.93
CA PRO A 23 13.89 6.16 0.91
C PRO A 23 12.56 5.62 1.43
N VAL A 24 11.54 6.46 1.48
CA VAL A 24 10.21 6.10 2.02
C VAL A 24 9.19 5.90 0.89
N LEU A 25 9.22 6.75 -0.12
CA LEU A 25 8.24 6.78 -1.18
C LEU A 25 8.83 7.32 -2.48
N GLY A 26 8.45 6.73 -3.60
CA GLY A 26 8.77 7.25 -4.92
C GLY A 26 7.59 8.04 -5.52
N LEU A 27 7.89 9.13 -6.22
CA LEU A 27 6.94 9.90 -6.99
C LEU A 27 7.43 9.99 -8.45
N ALA A 28 6.63 9.49 -9.38
CA ALA A 28 6.87 9.67 -10.81
C ALA A 28 6.04 10.85 -11.32
N ILE A 29 6.68 11.78 -11.99
CA ILE A 29 6.04 12.96 -12.56
C ILE A 29 6.31 12.96 -14.08
N GLY A 30 5.25 13.14 -14.88
CA GLY A 30 5.37 13.16 -16.32
C GLY A 30 4.09 13.60 -17.02
N LYS A 31 4.16 13.74 -18.34
CA LYS A 31 2.96 13.96 -19.16
C LYS A 31 2.20 12.61 -19.24
N PRO A 32 0.90 12.59 -18.89
CA PRO A 32 0.12 11.36 -19.01
C PRO A 32 -0.06 10.95 -20.48
N ASP A 33 0.03 9.67 -20.74
CA ASP A 33 -0.24 9.05 -22.04
C ASP A 33 -1.53 8.20 -22.03
N GLN A 34 -2.25 8.25 -20.92
CA GLN A 34 -3.51 7.55 -20.69
C GLN A 34 -4.48 8.47 -19.92
N ASP A 35 -5.77 8.28 -20.17
CA ASP A 35 -6.85 8.91 -19.42
C ASP A 35 -7.70 7.80 -18.73
N PRO A 36 -7.18 7.17 -17.68
CA PRO A 36 -7.86 6.09 -17.00
C PRO A 36 -8.99 6.61 -16.11
N ASP A 37 -9.99 5.78 -15.90
CA ASP A 37 -11.04 6.04 -14.90
C ASP A 37 -10.45 6.29 -13.51
N VAL A 38 -11.17 7.07 -12.72
CA VAL A 38 -10.77 7.38 -11.34
C VAL A 38 -10.85 6.12 -10.49
N LYS A 39 -9.71 5.72 -9.93
CA LYS A 39 -9.65 4.57 -9.03
C LYS A 39 -10.57 4.78 -7.82
N PRO A 40 -11.46 3.81 -7.51
CA PRO A 40 -12.31 3.88 -6.32
C PRO A 40 -11.50 4.11 -5.05
N ARG A 41 -12.06 4.90 -4.15
CA ARG A 41 -11.52 5.12 -2.80
C ARG A 41 -12.52 4.65 -1.78
N MET A 42 -12.00 4.08 -0.69
CA MET A 42 -12.80 3.71 0.46
C MET A 42 -13.58 4.93 0.99
N PRO A 43 -14.85 4.80 1.36
CA PRO A 43 -15.63 5.90 1.92
C PRO A 43 -14.93 6.57 3.10
N ARG A 44 -15.09 7.88 3.24
CA ARG A 44 -14.46 8.63 4.35
C ARG A 44 -14.91 8.13 5.72
N THR A 45 -16.14 7.70 5.85
CA THR A 45 -16.71 7.11 7.07
C THR A 45 -16.01 5.85 7.54
N MET A 46 -15.26 5.20 6.65
CA MET A 46 -14.45 4.02 6.96
C MET A 46 -12.97 4.33 7.18
N GLN A 47 -12.56 5.58 7.02
CA GLN A 47 -11.16 5.99 7.13
C GLN A 47 -10.93 7.04 8.22
N PHE A 48 -11.97 7.76 8.63
CA PHE A 48 -11.90 8.84 9.59
C PHE A 48 -12.93 8.62 10.69
N PHE A 49 -12.45 8.51 11.90
CA PHE A 49 -13.25 8.32 13.11
C PHE A 49 -13.01 9.51 14.04
N GLU A 50 -14.08 10.05 14.59
CA GLU A 50 -13.99 11.17 15.52
C GLU A 50 -14.18 10.64 16.95
N ASN A 51 -13.18 10.88 17.79
CA ASN A 51 -13.09 10.50 19.21
C ASN A 51 -13.03 8.98 19.50
N GLU A 52 -13.67 8.12 18.72
CA GLU A 52 -13.76 6.68 18.97
C GLU A 52 -13.54 5.88 17.70
N TYR A 53 -12.88 4.75 17.80
CA TYR A 53 -12.78 3.77 16.72
C TYR A 53 -14.02 2.86 16.74
N PRO A 54 -14.52 2.35 15.59
CA PRO A 54 -15.67 1.45 15.57
C PRO A 54 -15.42 0.22 16.44
N GLU A 55 -16.34 -0.08 17.33
CA GLU A 55 -16.19 -1.17 18.30
C GLU A 55 -16.41 -2.56 17.70
N SER A 56 -17.05 -2.68 16.53
CA SER A 56 -17.37 -3.99 15.96
C SER A 56 -16.76 -4.21 14.58
N ASP A 57 -16.12 -5.37 14.39
CA ASP A 57 -15.64 -5.85 13.11
C ASP A 57 -16.78 -6.00 12.10
N GLU A 58 -18.00 -6.28 12.55
CA GLU A 58 -19.16 -6.45 11.70
C GLU A 58 -19.55 -5.17 10.95
N SER A 59 -19.46 -4.01 11.60
CA SER A 59 -19.71 -2.72 10.94
C SER A 59 -18.66 -2.39 9.89
N VAL A 60 -17.41 -2.76 10.14
CA VAL A 60 -16.30 -2.59 9.20
C VAL A 60 -16.48 -3.51 8.00
N LEU A 61 -16.77 -4.79 8.22
CA LEU A 61 -16.96 -5.78 7.17
C LEU A 61 -18.16 -5.44 6.26
N SER A 62 -19.26 -4.99 6.83
CA SER A 62 -20.44 -4.59 6.05
C SER A 62 -20.16 -3.38 5.14
N GLY A 63 -19.38 -2.42 5.64
CA GLY A 63 -18.95 -1.25 4.85
C GLY A 63 -17.96 -1.60 3.74
N LEU A 64 -17.13 -2.63 3.96
CA LEU A 64 -16.19 -3.11 2.95
C LEU A 64 -16.87 -3.77 1.75
N ALA A 65 -17.99 -4.46 1.94
CA ALA A 65 -18.66 -5.21 0.88
C ALA A 65 -19.01 -4.34 -0.37
N GLU A 66 -19.55 -3.15 -0.15
CA GLU A 66 -19.84 -2.21 -1.24
C GLU A 66 -18.56 -1.68 -1.92
N PHE A 67 -17.51 -1.47 -1.14
CA PHE A 67 -16.23 -1.03 -1.67
C PHE A 67 -15.54 -2.13 -2.46
N ASP A 68 -15.60 -3.37 -2.00
CA ASP A 68 -15.08 -4.56 -2.69
C ASP A 68 -15.71 -4.72 -4.07
N GLU A 69 -17.04 -4.57 -4.17
CA GLU A 69 -17.73 -4.62 -5.45
C GLU A 69 -17.26 -3.52 -6.42
N LYS A 70 -17.07 -2.30 -5.93
CA LYS A 70 -16.57 -1.18 -6.74
C LYS A 70 -15.13 -1.42 -7.21
N VAL A 71 -14.27 -1.94 -6.35
CA VAL A 71 -12.87 -2.23 -6.66
C VAL A 71 -12.79 -3.36 -7.68
N HIS A 72 -13.55 -4.42 -7.48
CA HIS A 72 -13.63 -5.57 -8.39
C HIS A 72 -14.04 -5.11 -9.80
N ARG A 73 -15.15 -4.38 -9.91
CA ARG A 73 -15.61 -3.84 -11.17
C ARG A 73 -14.60 -2.94 -11.87
N TYR A 74 -13.92 -2.08 -11.12
CA TYR A 74 -12.89 -1.18 -11.68
C TYR A 74 -11.72 -1.94 -12.30
N TYR A 75 -11.24 -2.99 -11.64
CA TYR A 75 -10.12 -3.77 -12.13
C TYR A 75 -10.49 -4.74 -13.24
N ASP A 76 -11.68 -5.33 -13.21
CA ASP A 76 -12.19 -6.19 -14.28
C ASP A 76 -12.35 -5.44 -15.60
N LEU A 77 -12.87 -4.21 -15.55
CA LEU A 77 -12.98 -3.34 -16.72
C LEU A 77 -11.62 -2.88 -17.26
N ARG A 78 -10.63 -2.78 -16.41
CA ARG A 78 -9.29 -2.34 -16.79
C ARG A 78 -8.40 -3.45 -17.33
N ASN A 79 -8.63 -4.66 -16.92
CA ASN A 79 -7.83 -5.82 -17.32
C ASN A 79 -8.68 -7.10 -17.33
N THR A 80 -9.41 -7.29 -18.42
CA THR A 80 -10.33 -8.42 -18.62
C THR A 80 -9.62 -9.78 -18.65
N ASP A 81 -8.31 -9.81 -18.96
CA ASP A 81 -7.52 -11.03 -19.05
C ASP A 81 -6.96 -11.48 -17.69
N ARG A 82 -7.06 -10.62 -16.69
CA ARG A 82 -6.61 -10.88 -15.33
C ARG A 82 -7.58 -10.30 -14.31
N PRO A 83 -8.67 -11.02 -14.00
CA PRO A 83 -9.55 -10.61 -12.92
C PRO A 83 -8.74 -10.46 -11.62
N VAL A 84 -9.01 -9.41 -10.89
CA VAL A 84 -8.34 -9.10 -9.63
C VAL A 84 -9.31 -9.38 -8.50
N ASP A 85 -8.84 -10.02 -7.45
CA ASP A 85 -9.61 -10.30 -6.24
C ASP A 85 -10.16 -9.02 -5.62
N ALA A 86 -11.23 -9.12 -4.86
CA ALA A 86 -11.78 -8.03 -4.08
C ALA A 86 -10.72 -7.41 -3.16
N PHE A 87 -10.92 -6.18 -2.71
CA PHE A 87 -9.95 -5.50 -1.86
C PHE A 87 -9.70 -6.24 -0.54
N SER A 88 -10.75 -6.76 0.09
CA SER A 88 -10.66 -7.56 1.31
C SER A 88 -9.85 -8.84 1.11
N ASP A 89 -10.02 -9.53 -0.02
CA ASP A 89 -9.24 -10.74 -0.36
C ASP A 89 -7.76 -10.41 -0.57
N GLN A 90 -7.46 -9.29 -1.24
CA GLN A 90 -6.09 -8.80 -1.41
C GLN A 90 -5.42 -8.50 -0.07
N ILE A 91 -6.14 -7.88 0.88
CA ILE A 91 -5.64 -7.60 2.23
C ILE A 91 -5.39 -8.92 2.98
N ALA A 92 -6.34 -9.84 2.96
CA ALA A 92 -6.21 -11.14 3.62
C ALA A 92 -5.01 -11.94 3.08
N SER A 93 -4.85 -11.98 1.76
CA SER A 93 -3.71 -12.62 1.10
C SER A 93 -2.38 -11.97 1.51
N ASN A 94 -2.30 -10.63 1.48
CA ASN A 94 -1.09 -9.92 1.87
C ASN A 94 -0.75 -10.04 3.36
N ALA A 95 -1.76 -10.21 4.23
CA ALA A 95 -1.53 -10.36 5.67
C ALA A 95 -0.81 -11.67 6.04
N VAL A 96 -1.00 -12.71 5.23
CA VAL A 96 -0.34 -14.02 5.42
C VAL A 96 0.93 -14.19 4.58
N ASP A 97 1.19 -13.28 3.65
CA ASP A 97 2.39 -13.31 2.81
C ASP A 97 3.64 -12.91 3.62
N GLU A 98 4.50 -13.89 3.86
CA GLU A 98 5.76 -13.67 4.55
C GLU A 98 6.77 -12.82 3.76
N GLY A 99 6.57 -12.64 2.46
CA GLY A 99 7.38 -11.85 1.55
C GLY A 99 7.14 -10.35 1.62
N VAL A 100 6.14 -9.88 2.37
CA VAL A 100 5.83 -8.46 2.45
C VAL A 100 6.96 -7.65 3.09
N ASN A 101 7.30 -6.56 2.45
CA ASN A 101 8.46 -5.70 2.64
C ASN A 101 8.68 -5.10 4.04
N GLY A 102 7.71 -5.20 4.93
CA GLY A 102 7.80 -4.67 6.30
C GLY A 102 8.94 -5.25 7.13
N LYS A 103 9.31 -6.53 6.88
CA LYS A 103 10.38 -7.22 7.63
C LYS A 103 11.78 -6.63 7.37
N THR A 104 11.98 -5.94 6.26
CA THR A 104 13.28 -5.40 5.86
C THR A 104 13.47 -3.93 6.24
N VAL A 105 12.42 -3.23 6.65
CA VAL A 105 12.48 -1.79 6.96
C VAL A 105 13.42 -1.51 8.13
N ALA A 106 13.23 -2.16 9.26
CA ALA A 106 14.05 -1.92 10.45
C ALA A 106 15.52 -2.31 10.25
N PRO A 107 15.88 -3.48 9.69
CA PRO A 107 17.26 -3.80 9.35
C PRO A 107 17.93 -2.79 8.41
N ASN A 108 17.22 -2.37 7.36
CA ASN A 108 17.75 -1.40 6.39
C ASN A 108 17.93 0.00 7.00
N ALA A 109 16.99 0.43 7.86
CA ALA A 109 17.13 1.70 8.58
C ALA A 109 18.32 1.67 9.55
N LYS A 110 18.52 0.57 10.29
CA LYS A 110 19.71 0.38 11.14
C LYS A 110 21.01 0.43 10.35
N ARG A 111 21.04 -0.20 9.16
CA ARG A 111 22.20 -0.13 8.24
C ARG A 111 22.52 1.30 7.83
N GLN A 112 21.50 2.16 7.71
CA GLN A 112 21.66 3.59 7.42
C GLN A 112 21.94 4.46 8.65
N GLY A 113 22.27 3.86 9.79
CA GLY A 113 22.69 4.57 11.01
C GLY A 113 21.56 4.95 11.95
N PHE A 114 20.28 4.66 11.60
CA PHE A 114 19.16 4.98 12.50
C PHE A 114 19.17 4.07 13.74
N ARG A 115 19.05 4.67 14.92
CA ARG A 115 18.89 3.95 16.18
C ARG A 115 17.42 3.68 16.41
N LEU A 116 17.01 2.41 16.32
CA LEU A 116 15.62 1.97 16.50
C LEU A 116 15.43 1.22 17.84
N ASP A 117 16.50 1.09 18.61
CA ASP A 117 16.47 0.42 19.91
C ASP A 117 16.19 1.49 20.99
N ARG A 118 15.10 1.32 21.71
CA ARG A 118 14.79 2.01 22.97
C ARG A 118 14.78 1.00 24.10
#